data_e5b6b0189c0cc8451b509a6e6f0f9e1e
#
_entry.id   e5b6b0189c0cc8451b509a6e6f0f9e1e
#
_cell.length_a   1.000
_cell.length_b   1.000
_cell.length_c   1.000
_cell.angle_alpha   90.00
_cell.angle_beta   90.00
_cell.angle_gamma   90.00
#
_symmetry.space_group_name_H-M   'P 1'
#
loop_
_entity.id
_entity.type
_entity.pdbx_description
1 polymer ?
#
loop_
_entity_poly.entity_id
_entity_poly.type
_entity_poly.pdbx_seq_one_letter_code
_entity_poly.pdbx_strand_id
1 'polypeptide(L)'
;MIPSPVTLTPTRSVSSDTNATLPGNGDFPATAPAANPVFYRTYSRRSSVGRESWTQVGARNLGGLEKLGSLTSEEMELMARMQAEKKALPSGRWLWIGGTPWIEQQENFSGAYNCTSTNLVDWEAFGLMMDLAMMGCGTGAIIEPHLIERLPMVSNPIEILSVSDIGVTPAGERQEQTSHTISNDLVSIKVGDTRRGWVDSYQLLLELSSDARFAGRTVKVEVDLSDVRPVGETLKGFGGMANPVKLKDLYGRVARLLGKAIGRKLTSVECCLLIDEAAVTIVAGNIRRSTGCCQQRL
;
A
#
# COMPACT_ATOMS: atom_id res chain seq x y z
N MET A 1 -2.64 0.74 43.35
CA MET A 1 -4.11 0.55 43.31
C MET A 1 -4.51 0.69 41.86
N ILE A 2 -4.90 -0.42 41.25
CA ILE A 2 -5.37 -0.49 39.87
C ILE A 2 -6.89 -0.31 39.95
N PRO A 3 -7.51 0.62 39.20
CA PRO A 3 -8.96 0.75 39.20
C PRO A 3 -9.62 -0.41 38.52
N SER A 4 -10.74 -0.90 39.07
CA SER A 4 -11.55 -1.99 38.60
C SER A 4 -12.21 -1.68 37.21
N PRO A 5 -12.48 -2.69 36.38
CA PRO A 5 -13.08 -2.48 35.09
C PRO A 5 -14.54 -2.03 35.19
N VAL A 6 -14.85 -0.96 34.46
CA VAL A 6 -16.23 -0.47 34.30
C VAL A 6 -17.01 -1.43 33.43
N THR A 7 -18.06 -1.99 33.98
CA THR A 7 -19.02 -2.85 33.28
C THR A 7 -19.89 -1.99 32.38
N LEU A 8 -19.68 -2.10 31.06
CA LEU A 8 -20.51 -1.44 30.06
C LEU A 8 -21.85 -2.18 29.92
N THR A 9 -22.92 -1.49 30.23
CA THR A 9 -24.30 -1.92 29.96
C THR A 9 -24.54 -1.88 28.45
N PRO A 10 -25.20 -2.87 27.84
CA PRO A 10 -25.42 -2.85 26.39
C PRO A 10 -26.42 -1.77 26.01
N THR A 11 -25.95 -0.78 25.28
CA THR A 11 -26.79 0.26 24.68
C THR A 11 -27.57 -0.30 23.50
N ARG A 12 -28.84 -0.01 23.54
CA ARG A 12 -29.94 -0.14 22.60
C ARG A 12 -29.52 -0.44 21.17
N SER A 13 -29.96 -1.59 20.67
CA SER A 13 -29.94 -1.95 19.25
C SER A 13 -30.60 -0.89 18.39
N VAL A 14 -29.83 -0.23 17.54
CA VAL A 14 -30.38 0.53 16.42
C VAL A 14 -31.00 -0.49 15.46
N SER A 15 -32.30 -0.42 15.31
CA SER A 15 -33.06 -1.25 14.40
C SER A 15 -32.51 -1.10 12.98
N SER A 16 -32.05 -2.20 12.43
CA SER A 16 -31.67 -2.32 11.04
C SER A 16 -32.93 -2.36 10.17
N ASP A 17 -33.50 -1.22 9.83
CA ASP A 17 -34.43 -1.14 8.73
C ASP A 17 -33.63 -1.22 7.42
N THR A 18 -33.45 -2.45 6.97
CA THR A 18 -32.91 -2.79 5.66
C THR A 18 -33.98 -2.59 4.59
N ASN A 19 -34.31 -1.37 4.25
CA ASN A 19 -34.89 -1.06 2.95
C ASN A 19 -33.74 -0.75 1.98
N ALA A 20 -33.35 -1.78 1.22
CA ALA A 20 -32.44 -1.64 0.09
C ALA A 20 -33.14 -0.82 -1.01
N THR A 21 -33.12 0.50 -0.90
CA THR A 21 -33.43 1.38 -2.01
C THR A 21 -32.25 1.33 -2.97
N LEU A 22 -32.54 0.97 -4.22
CA LEU A 22 -31.63 1.14 -5.36
C LEU A 22 -30.99 2.53 -5.32
N PRO A 23 -29.73 2.72 -5.76
CA PRO A 23 -29.06 4.01 -5.76
C PRO A 23 -29.81 4.98 -6.67
N GLY A 24 -30.72 5.70 -6.09
CA GLY A 24 -31.60 6.66 -6.75
C GLY A 24 -31.51 8.00 -6.06
N ASN A 25 -31.21 9.00 -6.81
CA ASN A 25 -31.58 10.42 -6.75
C ASN A 25 -31.68 11.18 -5.39
N GLY A 26 -31.10 10.74 -4.28
CA GLY A 26 -31.38 11.36 -2.99
C GLY A 26 -30.18 11.78 -2.11
N ASP A 27 -28.99 11.22 -2.33
CA ASP A 27 -27.87 11.45 -1.40
C ASP A 27 -27.24 12.84 -1.54
N PHE A 28 -27.37 13.49 -2.71
CA PHE A 28 -26.77 14.79 -2.99
C PHE A 28 -27.77 15.73 -3.65
N PRO A 29 -27.68 17.06 -3.37
CA PRO A 29 -28.63 18.03 -3.92
C PRO A 29 -28.47 18.18 -5.44
N ALA A 30 -29.56 18.54 -6.13
CA ALA A 30 -29.55 18.77 -7.57
C ALA A 30 -28.58 19.90 -8.00
N THR A 31 -28.22 20.79 -7.07
CA THR A 31 -27.22 21.85 -7.28
C THR A 31 -25.80 21.32 -7.39
N ALA A 32 -25.57 20.05 -7.05
CA ALA A 32 -24.27 19.40 -7.15
C ALA A 32 -24.35 18.15 -8.06
N PRO A 33 -24.60 18.29 -9.37
CA PRO A 33 -24.90 17.17 -10.26
C PRO A 33 -23.74 16.17 -10.41
N ALA A 34 -22.51 16.61 -10.21
CA ALA A 34 -21.32 15.75 -10.24
C ALA A 34 -21.12 14.93 -8.95
N ALA A 35 -21.77 15.29 -7.84
CA ALA A 35 -21.53 14.66 -6.54
C ALA A 35 -21.92 13.17 -6.53
N ASN A 36 -23.10 12.82 -7.05
CA ASN A 36 -23.57 11.44 -7.14
C ASN A 36 -22.59 10.54 -7.95
N PRO A 37 -22.27 10.83 -9.20
CA PRO A 37 -21.36 9.98 -9.98
C PRO A 37 -19.96 9.89 -9.37
N VAL A 38 -19.44 10.97 -8.78
CA VAL A 38 -18.13 10.96 -8.11
C VAL A 38 -18.19 10.10 -6.85
N PHE A 39 -19.21 10.25 -6.01
CA PHE A 39 -19.38 9.46 -4.80
C PHE A 39 -19.46 7.96 -5.11
N TYR A 40 -20.39 7.56 -5.97
CA TYR A 40 -20.62 6.16 -6.29
C TYR A 40 -19.44 5.52 -7.03
N ARG A 41 -18.70 6.27 -7.82
CA ARG A 41 -17.49 5.77 -8.49
C ARG A 41 -16.31 5.63 -7.54
N THR A 42 -16.16 6.56 -6.58
CA THR A 42 -14.90 6.73 -5.84
C THR A 42 -14.98 6.28 -4.38
N TYR A 43 -16.08 6.53 -3.68
CA TYR A 43 -16.17 6.36 -2.23
C TYR A 43 -17.15 5.28 -1.76
N SER A 44 -18.15 4.98 -2.58
CA SER A 44 -19.13 3.93 -2.30
C SER A 44 -18.54 2.56 -2.60
N ARG A 45 -18.45 1.70 -1.60
CA ARG A 45 -17.94 0.32 -1.76
C ARG A 45 -19.05 -0.59 -2.24
N ARG A 46 -18.68 -1.70 -2.87
CA ARG A 46 -19.61 -2.77 -3.21
C ARG A 46 -19.86 -3.64 -1.98
N SER A 47 -21.11 -3.97 -1.74
CA SER A 47 -21.60 -4.96 -0.78
C SER A 47 -22.33 -6.07 -1.51
N SER A 48 -22.78 -7.08 -0.78
CA SER A 48 -23.60 -8.17 -1.33
C SER A 48 -24.95 -7.69 -1.91
N VAL A 49 -25.44 -6.54 -1.45
CA VAL A 49 -26.73 -5.96 -1.85
C VAL A 49 -26.61 -4.74 -2.78
N GLY A 50 -25.40 -4.43 -3.26
CA GLY A 50 -25.19 -3.30 -4.15
C GLY A 50 -24.05 -2.38 -3.69
N ARG A 51 -24.19 -1.08 -3.92
CA ARG A 51 -23.21 -0.07 -3.46
C ARG A 51 -23.71 0.63 -2.20
N GLU A 52 -22.79 0.98 -1.30
CA GLU A 52 -23.09 1.77 -0.11
C GLU A 52 -23.72 3.12 -0.48
N SER A 53 -24.79 3.49 0.23
CA SER A 53 -25.34 4.86 0.24
C SER A 53 -24.44 5.79 1.05
N TRP A 54 -24.68 7.12 0.97
CA TRP A 54 -23.99 8.10 1.80
C TRP A 54 -24.12 7.80 3.30
N THR A 55 -25.33 7.45 3.73
CA THR A 55 -25.61 7.10 5.14
C THR A 55 -24.81 5.86 5.59
N GLN A 56 -24.70 4.84 4.74
CA GLN A 56 -23.94 3.63 5.05
C GLN A 56 -22.43 3.91 5.13
N VAL A 57 -21.90 4.71 4.21
CA VAL A 57 -20.50 5.18 4.29
C VAL A 57 -20.28 5.99 5.56
N GLY A 58 -21.21 6.86 5.92
CA GLY A 58 -21.16 7.65 7.15
C GLY A 58 -21.10 6.77 8.39
N ALA A 59 -22.00 5.83 8.52
CA ALA A 59 -22.06 4.90 9.64
C ALA A 59 -20.76 4.07 9.76
N ARG A 60 -20.26 3.55 8.64
CA ARG A 60 -19.00 2.80 8.62
C ARG A 60 -17.82 3.65 9.07
N ASN A 61 -17.71 4.88 8.58
CA ASN A 61 -16.62 5.79 8.94
C ASN A 61 -16.64 6.16 10.42
N LEU A 62 -17.82 6.47 10.96
CA LEU A 62 -18.00 6.80 12.38
C LEU A 62 -17.66 5.60 13.27
N GLY A 63 -18.14 4.40 12.93
CA GLY A 63 -17.76 3.18 13.66
C GLY A 63 -16.25 2.89 13.63
N GLY A 64 -15.56 3.25 12.53
CA GLY A 64 -14.11 3.18 12.48
C GLY A 64 -13.42 4.21 13.37
N LEU A 65 -13.94 5.42 13.47
CA LEU A 65 -13.41 6.46 14.36
C LEU A 65 -13.64 6.13 15.82
N GLU A 66 -14.80 5.58 16.17
CA GLU A 66 -15.11 5.11 17.54
C GLU A 66 -14.11 4.07 18.04
N LYS A 67 -13.69 3.16 17.16
CA LYS A 67 -12.67 2.13 17.49
C LYS A 67 -11.26 2.70 17.67
N LEU A 68 -10.92 3.77 16.95
CA LEU A 68 -9.58 4.34 16.93
C LEU A 68 -9.36 5.41 17.97
N GLY A 69 -10.39 6.14 18.35
CA GLY A 69 -10.31 7.33 19.16
C GLY A 69 -10.95 7.17 20.53
N SER A 70 -10.54 8.04 21.45
CA SER A 70 -11.21 8.24 22.73
C SER A 70 -12.19 9.40 22.61
N LEU A 71 -13.14 9.31 21.67
CA LEU A 71 -14.12 10.34 21.42
C LEU A 71 -15.26 10.25 22.44
N THR A 72 -15.71 11.40 22.93
CA THR A 72 -16.90 11.50 23.77
C THR A 72 -18.17 11.28 22.93
N SER A 73 -19.28 10.96 23.59
CA SER A 73 -20.58 10.84 22.92
C SER A 73 -20.99 12.13 22.18
N GLU A 74 -20.71 13.29 22.78
CA GLU A 74 -21.01 14.60 22.18
C GLU A 74 -20.19 14.84 20.90
N GLU A 75 -18.90 14.48 20.92
CA GLU A 75 -18.05 14.58 19.73
C GLU A 75 -18.52 13.64 18.61
N MET A 76 -18.90 12.41 18.97
CA MET A 76 -19.44 11.45 18.00
C MET A 76 -20.76 11.95 17.38
N GLU A 77 -21.68 12.50 18.18
CA GLU A 77 -22.92 13.08 17.68
C GLU A 77 -22.66 14.28 16.76
N LEU A 78 -21.73 15.15 17.15
CA LEU A 78 -21.33 16.29 16.32
C LEU A 78 -20.77 15.84 14.97
N MET A 79 -19.86 14.85 14.98
CA MET A 79 -19.25 14.31 13.76
C MET A 79 -20.30 13.63 12.88
N ALA A 80 -21.22 12.86 13.46
CA ALA A 80 -22.32 12.22 12.74
C ALA A 80 -23.18 13.25 12.03
N ARG A 81 -23.57 14.31 12.72
CA ARG A 81 -24.37 15.43 12.15
C ARG A 81 -23.61 16.16 11.05
N MET A 82 -22.34 16.51 11.30
CA MET A 82 -21.53 17.25 10.31
C MET A 82 -21.33 16.43 9.04
N GLN A 83 -21.11 15.13 9.16
CA GLN A 83 -20.95 14.24 8.01
C GLN A 83 -22.27 14.01 7.27
N ALA A 84 -23.38 13.79 7.98
CA ALA A 84 -24.70 13.63 7.38
C ALA A 84 -25.11 14.87 6.57
N GLU A 85 -24.90 16.06 7.14
CA GLU A 85 -25.17 17.34 6.51
C GLU A 85 -24.11 17.78 5.50
N LYS A 86 -23.03 17.00 5.33
CA LYS A 86 -21.90 17.27 4.42
C LYS A 86 -21.15 18.59 4.72
N LYS A 87 -21.22 19.07 5.95
CA LYS A 87 -20.56 20.30 6.42
C LYS A 87 -19.10 20.10 6.77
N ALA A 88 -18.75 18.93 7.32
CA ALA A 88 -17.38 18.51 7.53
C ALA A 88 -17.25 17.03 7.16
N LEU A 89 -16.22 16.72 6.37
CA LEU A 89 -15.99 15.37 5.85
C LEU A 89 -14.58 14.92 6.20
N PRO A 90 -14.39 13.63 6.50
CA PRO A 90 -13.05 13.08 6.59
C PRO A 90 -12.37 13.11 5.22
N SER A 91 -11.07 12.79 5.19
CA SER A 91 -10.34 12.66 3.92
C SER A 91 -11.03 11.65 2.99
N GLY A 92 -10.93 11.85 1.68
CA GLY A 92 -11.48 10.91 0.70
C GLY A 92 -10.92 9.48 0.88
N ARG A 93 -9.71 9.36 1.41
CA ARG A 93 -9.10 8.08 1.79
C ARG A 93 -9.89 7.41 2.91
N TRP A 94 -10.20 8.14 3.98
CA TRP A 94 -10.99 7.61 5.09
C TRP A 94 -12.43 7.29 4.65
N LEU A 95 -13.03 8.11 3.81
CA LEU A 95 -14.35 7.79 3.20
C LEU A 95 -14.34 6.44 2.49
N TRP A 96 -13.22 6.06 1.86
CA TRP A 96 -13.11 4.80 1.14
C TRP A 96 -12.79 3.60 2.03
N ILE A 97 -11.86 3.72 2.99
CA ILE A 97 -11.34 2.59 3.77
C ILE A 97 -11.70 2.64 5.26
N GLY A 98 -12.09 3.78 5.80
CA GLY A 98 -12.41 3.92 7.22
C GLY A 98 -13.51 2.97 7.67
N GLY A 99 -13.31 2.29 8.80
CA GLY A 99 -14.22 1.30 9.36
C GLY A 99 -14.34 0.00 8.55
N THR A 100 -13.40 -0.26 7.64
CA THR A 100 -13.35 -1.57 6.97
C THR A 100 -12.45 -2.53 7.74
N PRO A 101 -12.75 -3.86 7.73
CA PRO A 101 -11.88 -4.85 8.36
C PRO A 101 -10.44 -4.81 7.85
N TRP A 102 -10.24 -4.34 6.61
CA TRP A 102 -8.91 -4.25 6.03
C TRP A 102 -8.03 -3.20 6.72
N ILE A 103 -8.56 -1.97 6.99
CA ILE A 103 -7.78 -0.91 7.64
C ILE A 103 -7.56 -1.16 9.14
N GLU A 104 -8.40 -1.99 9.75
CA GLU A 104 -8.30 -2.35 11.17
C GLU A 104 -7.16 -3.35 11.44
N GLN A 105 -6.61 -3.99 10.39
CA GLN A 105 -5.41 -4.81 10.50
C GLN A 105 -4.17 -3.93 10.66
N GLN A 106 -3.33 -4.25 11.62
CA GLN A 106 -2.17 -3.43 12.00
C GLN A 106 -1.24 -3.17 10.81
N GLU A 107 -0.98 -4.16 9.99
CA GLU A 107 -0.13 -4.06 8.79
C GLU A 107 -0.69 -3.13 7.71
N ASN A 108 -1.98 -2.80 7.76
CA ASN A 108 -2.64 -1.93 6.79
C ASN A 108 -2.91 -0.52 7.32
N PHE A 109 -2.69 -0.29 8.62
CA PHE A 109 -3.08 0.97 9.27
C PHE A 109 -2.38 2.19 8.67
N SER A 110 -1.15 2.05 8.20
CA SER A 110 -0.42 3.10 7.47
C SER A 110 -1.16 3.57 6.20
N GLY A 111 -2.06 2.76 5.65
CA GLY A 111 -2.95 3.16 4.55
C GLY A 111 -3.92 4.28 4.90
N ALA A 112 -4.12 4.63 6.18
CA ALA A 112 -4.91 5.77 6.60
C ALA A 112 -4.22 7.12 6.31
N TYR A 113 -2.89 7.15 6.20
CA TYR A 113 -2.13 8.37 5.95
C TYR A 113 -2.15 8.77 4.47
N ASN A 114 -2.27 10.06 4.20
CA ASN A 114 -2.20 10.60 2.84
C ASN A 114 -0.77 10.82 2.37
N CYS A 115 0.11 11.26 3.27
CA CYS A 115 1.50 11.58 2.97
C CYS A 115 2.40 11.03 4.07
N THR A 116 3.62 10.66 3.68
CA THR A 116 4.66 10.12 4.56
C THR A 116 6.01 10.69 4.20
N SER A 117 6.95 10.63 5.13
CA SER A 117 8.35 10.98 4.90
C SER A 117 9.26 9.93 5.53
N THR A 118 10.26 9.49 4.78
CA THR A 118 11.17 8.42 5.17
C THR A 118 12.63 8.84 4.96
N ASN A 119 13.46 8.67 5.99
CA ASN A 119 14.90 8.84 5.87
C ASN A 119 15.51 7.62 5.19
N LEU A 120 16.26 7.80 4.10
CA LEU A 120 16.92 6.70 3.42
C LEU A 120 18.26 6.36 4.08
N VAL A 121 18.24 5.40 5.00
CA VAL A 121 19.40 5.03 5.82
C VAL A 121 19.81 3.55 5.66
N ASP A 122 18.95 2.73 5.09
CA ASP A 122 19.11 1.29 4.89
C ASP A 122 18.22 0.79 3.74
N TRP A 123 18.31 -0.49 3.38
CA TRP A 123 17.47 -1.09 2.34
C TRP A 123 16.01 -1.26 2.75
N GLU A 124 15.75 -1.37 4.05
CA GLU A 124 14.40 -1.46 4.58
C GLU A 124 13.61 -0.17 4.31
N ALA A 125 14.28 1.00 4.36
CA ALA A 125 13.66 2.28 4.02
C ALA A 125 13.13 2.32 2.57
N PHE A 126 13.81 1.70 1.61
CA PHE A 126 13.32 1.57 0.23
C PHE A 126 12.11 0.65 0.14
N GLY A 127 12.14 -0.49 0.85
CA GLY A 127 10.99 -1.37 0.98
C GLY A 127 9.77 -0.66 1.57
N LEU A 128 9.97 0.10 2.65
CA LEU A 128 8.93 0.92 3.28
C LEU A 128 8.34 1.95 2.31
N MET A 129 9.19 2.62 1.53
CA MET A 129 8.73 3.58 0.52
C MET A 129 7.81 2.91 -0.53
N MET A 130 8.20 1.72 -1.03
CA MET A 130 7.37 0.95 -1.94
C MET A 130 6.05 0.53 -1.29
N ASP A 131 6.08 0.07 -0.05
CA ASP A 131 4.91 -0.37 0.71
C ASP A 131 3.87 0.76 0.86
N LEU A 132 4.32 1.93 1.32
CA LEU A 132 3.49 3.12 1.48
C LEU A 132 2.94 3.63 0.15
N ALA A 133 3.75 3.60 -0.91
CA ALA A 133 3.33 3.95 -2.25
C ALA A 133 2.24 3.00 -2.77
N MET A 134 2.36 1.69 -2.54
CA MET A 134 1.32 0.70 -2.88
C MET A 134 0.02 0.93 -2.12
N MET A 135 0.06 1.52 -0.93
CA MET A 135 -1.14 2.01 -0.22
C MET A 135 -1.64 3.35 -0.75
N GLY A 136 -1.03 3.89 -1.80
CA GLY A 136 -1.41 5.16 -2.41
C GLY A 136 -1.06 6.38 -1.58
N CYS A 137 -0.10 6.29 -0.64
CA CYS A 137 0.45 7.45 0.04
C CYS A 137 1.28 8.29 -0.92
N GLY A 138 1.28 9.61 -0.74
CA GLY A 138 2.32 10.45 -1.27
C GLY A 138 3.58 10.21 -0.43
N THR A 139 4.61 9.63 -1.02
CA THR A 139 5.83 9.24 -0.30
C THR A 139 6.92 10.28 -0.48
N GLY A 140 7.49 10.76 0.62
CA GLY A 140 8.66 11.64 0.65
C GLY A 140 9.91 10.86 1.07
N ALA A 141 11.00 11.00 0.34
CA ALA A 141 12.31 10.47 0.68
C ALA A 141 13.26 11.61 1.07
N ILE A 142 13.87 11.50 2.24
CA ILE A 142 14.94 12.39 2.65
C ILE A 142 16.27 11.74 2.24
N ILE A 143 16.93 12.37 1.26
CA ILE A 143 18.13 11.84 0.63
C ILE A 143 19.36 12.74 0.88
N GLU A 144 19.44 13.33 2.07
CA GLU A 144 20.57 14.15 2.46
C GLU A 144 21.86 13.31 2.54
N PRO A 145 23.04 13.87 2.19
CA PRO A 145 24.28 13.12 2.15
C PRO A 145 24.58 12.33 3.41
N HIS A 146 24.40 12.92 4.60
CA HIS A 146 24.67 12.26 5.88
C HIS A 146 23.75 11.05 6.17
N LEU A 147 22.57 10.98 5.54
CA LEU A 147 21.66 9.83 5.64
C LEU A 147 22.09 8.74 4.65
N ILE A 148 22.36 9.11 3.40
CA ILE A 148 22.78 8.18 2.34
C ILE A 148 24.14 7.53 2.67
N GLU A 149 25.03 8.25 3.34
CA GLU A 149 26.30 7.70 3.84
C GLU A 149 26.10 6.52 4.83
N ARG A 150 24.92 6.34 5.38
CA ARG A 150 24.60 5.20 6.23
C ARG A 150 24.23 3.93 5.44
N LEU A 151 23.83 4.10 4.17
CA LEU A 151 23.52 2.96 3.30
C LEU A 151 24.71 2.01 3.18
N PRO A 152 24.47 0.70 3.06
CA PRO A 152 25.51 -0.24 2.74
C PRO A 152 26.19 0.08 1.39
N MET A 153 27.45 -0.28 1.27
CA MET A 153 28.16 -0.23 -0.02
C MET A 153 27.63 -1.33 -0.93
N VAL A 154 27.38 -1.00 -2.19
CA VAL A 154 27.02 -1.98 -3.21
C VAL A 154 28.28 -2.78 -3.57
N SER A 155 28.35 -4.03 -3.13
CA SER A 155 29.53 -4.88 -3.28
C SER A 155 29.34 -5.96 -4.33
N ASN A 156 28.13 -6.47 -4.50
CA ASN A 156 27.85 -7.65 -5.30
C ASN A 156 27.10 -7.25 -6.59
N PRO A 157 27.68 -7.52 -7.77
CA PRO A 157 26.92 -7.42 -9.02
C PRO A 157 25.73 -8.38 -9.02
N ILE A 158 24.58 -7.92 -9.51
CA ILE A 158 23.37 -8.73 -9.63
C ILE A 158 23.10 -9.00 -11.11
N GLU A 159 22.96 -10.27 -11.46
CA GLU A 159 22.60 -10.74 -12.78
C GLU A 159 21.22 -11.40 -12.74
N ILE A 160 20.23 -10.82 -13.40
CA ILE A 160 18.90 -11.43 -13.52
C ILE A 160 18.94 -12.45 -14.66
N LEU A 161 18.89 -13.73 -14.32
CA LEU A 161 18.93 -14.83 -15.28
C LEU A 161 17.58 -15.02 -15.98
N SER A 162 16.50 -14.97 -15.18
CA SER A 162 15.14 -15.17 -15.68
C SER A 162 14.11 -14.46 -14.81
N VAL A 163 13.00 -14.08 -15.45
CA VAL A 163 11.78 -13.63 -14.76
C VAL A 163 10.63 -14.40 -15.40
N SER A 164 9.91 -15.19 -14.60
CA SER A 164 8.83 -16.04 -15.09
C SER A 164 7.61 -15.24 -15.57
N ASP A 165 6.65 -15.93 -16.17
CA ASP A 165 5.36 -15.33 -16.51
C ASP A 165 4.47 -15.16 -15.27
N ILE A 166 3.62 -14.13 -15.34
CA ILE A 166 2.71 -13.72 -14.28
C ILE A 166 1.40 -14.52 -14.38
N GLY A 167 0.88 -14.95 -13.22
CA GLY A 167 -0.47 -15.51 -13.10
C GLY A 167 -0.63 -16.92 -13.61
N VAL A 168 0.45 -17.69 -13.63
CA VAL A 168 0.44 -19.11 -14.03
C VAL A 168 -0.25 -19.97 -12.97
N THR A 169 -0.05 -19.66 -11.69
CA THR A 169 -0.64 -20.40 -10.57
C THR A 169 -2.12 -20.02 -10.38
N PRO A 170 -3.03 -21.01 -10.25
CA PRO A 170 -4.44 -20.76 -9.96
C PRO A 170 -4.65 -19.94 -8.68
N ALA A 171 -5.68 -19.09 -8.64
CA ALA A 171 -5.91 -18.14 -7.53
C ALA A 171 -5.96 -18.78 -6.13
N GLY A 172 -6.46 -20.02 -6.01
CA GLY A 172 -6.55 -20.74 -4.73
C GLY A 172 -5.24 -21.38 -4.24
N GLU A 173 -4.22 -21.43 -5.09
CA GLU A 173 -2.94 -22.09 -4.81
C GLU A 173 -1.78 -21.11 -4.64
N ARG A 174 -2.01 -19.81 -4.88
CA ARG A 174 -1.00 -18.76 -4.81
C ARG A 174 -0.53 -18.52 -3.37
N GLN A 175 0.77 -18.41 -3.21
CA GLN A 175 1.36 -18.01 -1.93
C GLN A 175 1.22 -16.50 -1.73
N GLU A 176 0.96 -16.07 -0.51
CA GLU A 176 0.85 -14.65 -0.16
C GLU A 176 2.20 -14.02 0.17
N GLN A 177 3.12 -14.80 0.72
CA GLN A 177 4.44 -14.35 1.13
C GLN A 177 5.50 -14.69 0.09
N THR A 178 6.45 -13.77 -0.08
CA THR A 178 7.64 -14.05 -0.88
C THR A 178 8.56 -14.99 -0.13
N SER A 179 9.07 -15.97 -0.85
CA SER A 179 10.07 -16.90 -0.36
C SER A 179 11.29 -16.90 -1.28
N HIS A 180 12.45 -17.28 -0.75
CA HIS A 180 13.67 -17.40 -1.55
C HIS A 180 14.54 -18.57 -1.09
N THR A 181 15.35 -19.07 -2.00
CA THR A 181 16.36 -20.07 -1.73
C THR A 181 17.70 -19.60 -2.27
N ILE A 182 18.78 -19.92 -1.56
CA ILE A 182 20.14 -19.58 -1.94
C ILE A 182 20.94 -20.85 -2.12
N SER A 183 21.51 -21.03 -3.31
CA SER A 183 22.40 -22.15 -3.64
C SER A 183 23.67 -21.59 -4.28
N ASN A 184 24.75 -21.52 -3.53
CA ASN A 184 26.00 -20.86 -3.91
C ASN A 184 25.76 -19.39 -4.32
N ASP A 185 25.91 -19.09 -5.62
CA ASP A 185 25.72 -17.75 -6.18
C ASP A 185 24.34 -17.55 -6.83
N LEU A 186 23.50 -18.60 -6.82
CA LEU A 186 22.14 -18.56 -7.36
C LEU A 186 21.12 -18.29 -6.25
N VAL A 187 20.30 -17.29 -6.44
CA VAL A 187 19.16 -16.94 -5.59
C VAL A 187 17.87 -17.05 -6.40
N SER A 188 17.00 -17.97 -6.00
CA SER A 188 15.67 -18.10 -6.62
C SER A 188 14.65 -17.45 -5.70
N ILE A 189 13.92 -16.43 -6.21
CA ILE A 189 12.94 -15.64 -5.49
C ILE A 189 11.55 -15.97 -6.03
N LYS A 190 10.68 -16.52 -5.20
CA LYS A 190 9.26 -16.72 -5.53
C LYS A 190 8.43 -15.61 -4.91
N VAL A 191 7.82 -14.77 -5.74
CA VAL A 191 7.12 -13.55 -5.32
C VAL A 191 5.69 -13.85 -4.91
N GLY A 192 5.32 -13.45 -3.69
CA GLY A 192 3.98 -13.64 -3.15
C GLY A 192 2.92 -12.71 -3.75
N ASP A 193 1.66 -13.19 -3.82
CA ASP A 193 0.51 -12.45 -4.37
C ASP A 193 -0.09 -11.47 -3.37
N THR A 194 0.76 -10.66 -2.75
CA THR A 194 0.36 -9.59 -1.84
C THR A 194 1.20 -8.35 -2.03
N ARG A 195 0.73 -7.23 -1.51
CA ARG A 195 1.50 -5.99 -1.41
C ARG A 195 2.85 -6.23 -0.73
N ARG A 196 2.83 -6.91 0.42
CA ARG A 196 4.05 -7.21 1.17
C ARG A 196 4.98 -8.13 0.40
N GLY A 197 4.43 -9.12 -0.31
CA GLY A 197 5.24 -10.01 -1.14
C GLY A 197 6.04 -9.26 -2.22
N TRP A 198 5.44 -8.27 -2.87
CA TRP A 198 6.17 -7.45 -3.85
C TRP A 198 7.27 -6.62 -3.19
N VAL A 199 6.95 -5.99 -2.05
CA VAL A 199 7.92 -5.21 -1.28
C VAL A 199 9.10 -6.06 -0.85
N ASP A 200 8.85 -7.25 -0.30
CA ASP A 200 9.88 -8.15 0.19
C ASP A 200 10.80 -8.61 -0.95
N SER A 201 10.26 -8.88 -2.14
CA SER A 201 11.06 -9.25 -3.31
C SER A 201 11.97 -8.12 -3.80
N TYR A 202 11.47 -6.88 -3.79
CA TYR A 202 12.24 -5.69 -4.15
C TYR A 202 13.34 -5.42 -3.12
N GLN A 203 13.00 -5.41 -1.84
CA GLN A 203 13.93 -5.19 -0.74
C GLN A 203 15.04 -6.25 -0.72
N LEU A 204 14.68 -7.53 -0.87
CA LEU A 204 15.64 -8.62 -0.97
C LEU A 204 16.66 -8.39 -2.10
N LEU A 205 16.21 -7.93 -3.27
CA LEU A 205 17.12 -7.64 -4.37
C LEU A 205 18.16 -6.55 -4.01
N LEU A 206 17.73 -5.52 -3.27
CA LEU A 206 18.62 -4.48 -2.77
C LEU A 206 19.61 -5.05 -1.74
N GLU A 207 19.14 -5.85 -0.80
CA GLU A 207 19.96 -6.49 0.24
C GLU A 207 21.03 -7.39 -0.36
N LEU A 208 20.71 -8.17 -1.38
CA LEU A 208 21.66 -9.04 -2.08
C LEU A 208 22.86 -8.26 -2.64
N SER A 209 22.67 -7.00 -3.02
CA SER A 209 23.74 -6.15 -3.57
C SER A 209 24.85 -5.85 -2.56
N SER A 210 24.59 -5.99 -1.26
CA SER A 210 25.54 -5.70 -0.18
C SER A 210 25.74 -6.89 0.78
N ASP A 211 25.16 -8.04 0.48
CA ASP A 211 25.23 -9.23 1.34
C ASP A 211 26.64 -9.80 1.36
N ALA A 212 27.26 -9.81 2.55
CA ALA A 212 28.61 -10.29 2.78
C ALA A 212 28.81 -11.78 2.41
N ARG A 213 27.74 -12.58 2.37
CA ARG A 213 27.82 -14.00 1.98
C ARG A 213 28.36 -14.21 0.57
N PHE A 214 28.16 -13.24 -0.31
CA PHE A 214 28.63 -13.32 -1.70
C PHE A 214 30.05 -12.73 -1.89
N ALA A 215 30.55 -11.94 -0.94
CA ALA A 215 31.93 -11.42 -0.94
C ALA A 215 32.38 -10.78 -2.27
N GLY A 216 31.52 -9.98 -2.88
CA GLY A 216 31.78 -9.30 -4.16
C GLY A 216 31.59 -10.18 -5.41
N ARG A 217 31.18 -11.42 -5.25
CA ARG A 217 30.82 -12.31 -6.38
C ARG A 217 29.50 -11.87 -7.03
N THR A 218 29.34 -12.18 -8.31
CA THR A 218 28.08 -11.94 -9.01
C THR A 218 26.97 -12.84 -8.45
N VAL A 219 25.90 -12.21 -7.97
CA VAL A 219 24.71 -12.90 -7.51
C VAL A 219 23.77 -13.12 -8.70
N LYS A 220 23.55 -14.38 -9.05
CA LYS A 220 22.61 -14.77 -10.10
C LYS A 220 21.22 -14.89 -9.50
N VAL A 221 20.23 -14.23 -10.10
CA VAL A 221 18.88 -14.18 -9.56
C VAL A 221 17.88 -14.68 -10.58
N GLU A 222 17.07 -15.64 -10.15
CA GLU A 222 15.86 -16.07 -10.85
C GLU A 222 14.63 -15.58 -10.09
N VAL A 223 13.69 -14.95 -10.81
CA VAL A 223 12.47 -14.42 -10.20
C VAL A 223 11.26 -15.17 -10.73
N ASP A 224 10.51 -15.77 -9.85
CA ASP A 224 9.27 -16.47 -10.15
C ASP A 224 8.06 -15.58 -9.77
N LEU A 225 7.32 -15.14 -10.78
CA LEU A 225 6.09 -14.35 -10.68
C LEU A 225 4.82 -15.18 -10.91
N SER A 226 4.93 -16.52 -10.93
CA SER A 226 3.81 -17.41 -11.23
C SER A 226 2.61 -17.21 -10.28
N ASP A 227 2.87 -16.90 -9.02
CA ASP A 227 1.85 -16.66 -8.00
C ASP A 227 1.25 -15.23 -8.05
N VAL A 228 1.92 -14.28 -8.72
CA VAL A 228 1.41 -12.91 -8.84
C VAL A 228 0.14 -12.88 -9.68
N ARG A 229 -0.95 -12.28 -9.18
CA ARG A 229 -2.22 -12.20 -9.91
C ARG A 229 -2.08 -11.49 -11.24
N PRO A 230 -2.74 -11.97 -12.30
CA PRO A 230 -2.68 -11.35 -13.62
C PRO A 230 -3.45 -10.02 -13.67
N VAL A 231 -3.24 -9.29 -14.77
CA VAL A 231 -3.99 -8.07 -15.09
C VAL A 231 -5.50 -8.35 -15.06
N GLY A 232 -6.24 -7.46 -14.41
CA GLY A 232 -7.69 -7.51 -14.41
C GLY A 232 -8.31 -8.23 -13.22
N GLU A 233 -7.54 -8.91 -12.38
CA GLU A 233 -8.06 -9.43 -11.10
C GLU A 233 -8.26 -8.32 -10.08
N THR A 234 -9.27 -8.48 -9.22
CA THR A 234 -9.60 -7.50 -8.16
C THR A 234 -8.54 -7.51 -7.05
N LEU A 235 -8.13 -6.33 -6.60
CA LEU A 235 -7.25 -6.17 -5.46
C LEU A 235 -7.99 -6.42 -4.13
N LYS A 236 -7.34 -7.11 -3.18
CA LYS A 236 -7.96 -7.51 -1.91
C LYS A 236 -8.31 -6.34 -0.98
N GLY A 237 -7.55 -5.26 -0.97
CA GLY A 237 -7.66 -4.19 0.02
C GLY A 237 -8.39 -2.94 -0.47
N PHE A 238 -7.67 -2.07 -1.13
CA PHE A 238 -8.17 -0.77 -1.60
C PHE A 238 -9.24 -0.85 -2.70
N GLY A 239 -9.46 -2.04 -3.27
CA GLY A 239 -10.26 -2.19 -4.48
C GLY A 239 -9.49 -1.70 -5.71
N GLY A 240 -10.08 -1.90 -6.88
CA GLY A 240 -9.40 -1.67 -8.15
C GLY A 240 -8.90 -2.97 -8.76
N MET A 241 -8.20 -2.86 -9.87
CA MET A 241 -7.74 -4.01 -10.65
C MET A 241 -6.23 -4.08 -10.64
N ALA A 242 -5.69 -5.29 -10.54
CA ALA A 242 -4.26 -5.54 -10.60
C ALA A 242 -3.71 -5.18 -11.98
N ASN A 243 -2.53 -4.59 -11.99
CA ASN A 243 -1.74 -4.39 -13.22
C ASN A 243 -0.24 -4.64 -12.93
N PRO A 244 0.16 -5.91 -12.82
CA PRO A 244 1.53 -6.27 -12.47
C PRO A 244 2.51 -6.24 -13.64
N VAL A 245 2.12 -5.80 -14.82
CA VAL A 245 2.95 -5.89 -16.05
C VAL A 245 4.34 -5.29 -15.86
N LYS A 246 4.45 -4.17 -15.17
CA LYS A 246 5.73 -3.49 -14.93
C LYS A 246 6.59 -4.15 -13.86
N LEU A 247 6.03 -5.04 -13.05
CA LEU A 247 6.79 -5.78 -12.04
C LEU A 247 7.86 -6.65 -12.69
N LYS A 248 7.56 -7.23 -13.85
CA LYS A 248 8.51 -8.08 -14.60
C LYS A 248 9.80 -7.32 -14.95
N ASP A 249 9.69 -6.04 -15.28
CA ASP A 249 10.82 -5.21 -15.67
C ASP A 249 11.60 -4.63 -14.48
N LEU A 250 10.98 -4.57 -13.30
CA LEU A 250 11.56 -3.94 -12.10
C LEU A 250 12.93 -4.52 -11.76
N TYR A 251 13.02 -5.83 -11.68
CA TYR A 251 14.23 -6.53 -11.24
C TYR A 251 15.44 -6.23 -12.12
N GLY A 252 15.25 -6.30 -13.42
CA GLY A 252 16.31 -5.98 -14.38
C GLY A 252 16.75 -4.50 -14.37
N ARG A 253 15.82 -3.58 -14.11
CA ARG A 253 16.12 -2.15 -14.00
C ARG A 253 16.87 -1.84 -12.71
N VAL A 254 16.43 -2.38 -11.58
CA VAL A 254 17.09 -2.25 -10.28
C VAL A 254 18.49 -2.84 -10.32
N ALA A 255 18.67 -4.05 -10.83
CA ALA A 255 20.00 -4.68 -10.98
C ALA A 255 20.96 -3.80 -11.79
N ARG A 256 20.47 -3.18 -12.87
CA ARG A 256 21.27 -2.27 -13.72
C ARG A 256 21.67 -0.99 -12.99
N LEU A 257 20.79 -0.42 -12.16
CA LEU A 257 21.10 0.76 -11.34
C LEU A 257 22.16 0.41 -10.30
N LEU A 258 21.98 -0.67 -9.57
CA LEU A 258 22.95 -1.15 -8.57
C LEU A 258 24.30 -1.47 -9.20
N GLY A 259 24.32 -2.05 -10.41
CA GLY A 259 25.52 -2.38 -11.15
C GLY A 259 26.42 -1.17 -11.47
N LYS A 260 25.84 0.04 -11.55
CA LYS A 260 26.61 1.29 -11.73
C LYS A 260 27.32 1.77 -10.46
N ALA A 261 26.93 1.27 -9.30
CA ALA A 261 27.43 1.67 -7.99
C ALA A 261 28.38 0.64 -7.36
N ILE A 262 28.79 -0.39 -8.09
CA ILE A 262 29.68 -1.43 -7.56
C ILE A 262 30.97 -0.83 -6.98
N GLY A 263 31.30 -1.23 -5.76
CA GLY A 263 32.47 -0.78 -5.01
C GLY A 263 32.30 0.57 -4.29
N ARG A 264 31.12 1.16 -4.33
CA ARG A 264 30.79 2.41 -3.64
C ARG A 264 29.36 2.44 -3.08
N LYS A 265 29.05 3.47 -2.34
CA LYS A 265 27.68 3.77 -1.91
C LYS A 265 26.90 4.44 -3.03
N LEU A 266 25.58 4.39 -2.93
CA LEU A 266 24.68 5.09 -3.84
C LEU A 266 24.81 6.61 -3.70
N THR A 267 24.59 7.30 -4.78
CA THR A 267 24.39 8.76 -4.80
C THR A 267 22.90 9.08 -4.52
N SER A 268 22.60 10.34 -4.17
CA SER A 268 21.21 10.81 -4.01
C SER A 268 20.37 10.57 -5.27
N VAL A 269 20.94 10.76 -6.45
CA VAL A 269 20.25 10.53 -7.73
C VAL A 269 19.93 9.04 -7.93
N GLU A 270 20.86 8.16 -7.62
CA GLU A 270 20.61 6.71 -7.72
C GLU A 270 19.57 6.23 -6.72
N CYS A 271 19.55 6.82 -5.52
CA CYS A 271 18.47 6.57 -4.55
C CYS A 271 17.10 6.99 -5.11
N CYS A 272 16.99 8.19 -5.69
CA CYS A 272 15.75 8.63 -6.36
C CYS A 272 15.33 7.66 -7.46
N LEU A 273 16.27 7.25 -8.32
CA LEU A 273 15.95 6.34 -9.42
C LEU A 273 15.45 4.97 -8.93
N LEU A 274 16.01 4.42 -7.85
CA LEU A 274 15.53 3.17 -7.26
C LEU A 274 14.10 3.30 -6.72
N ILE A 275 13.79 4.44 -6.07
CA ILE A 275 12.43 4.74 -5.60
C ILE A 275 11.47 4.88 -6.78
N ASP A 276 11.87 5.58 -7.83
CA ASP A 276 11.06 5.79 -9.02
C ASP A 276 10.76 4.48 -9.76
N GLU A 277 11.72 3.55 -9.85
CA GLU A 277 11.50 2.22 -10.43
C GLU A 277 10.48 1.42 -9.63
N ALA A 278 10.53 1.47 -8.30
CA ALA A 278 9.50 0.87 -7.45
C ALA A 278 8.14 1.54 -7.68
N ALA A 279 8.08 2.89 -7.71
CA ALA A 279 6.84 3.66 -7.89
C ALA A 279 6.20 3.41 -9.26
N VAL A 280 6.97 3.31 -10.34
CA VAL A 280 6.47 3.00 -11.69
C VAL A 280 5.78 1.62 -11.75
N THR A 281 6.21 0.69 -10.90
CA THR A 281 5.62 -0.64 -10.80
C THR A 281 4.25 -0.64 -10.15
N ILE A 282 3.98 0.37 -9.31
CA ILE A 282 2.76 0.52 -8.52
C ILE A 282 1.66 1.15 -9.37
N VAL A 283 1.05 0.38 -10.25
CA VAL A 283 -0.15 0.80 -10.97
C VAL A 283 -1.34 0.04 -10.40
N ALA A 284 -1.87 0.51 -9.30
CA ALA A 284 -3.20 0.12 -8.85
C ALA A 284 -4.24 0.92 -9.65
N GLY A 285 -5.05 0.19 -10.41
CA GLY A 285 -5.96 0.76 -11.40
C GLY A 285 -6.75 1.98 -10.92
N ASN A 286 -6.68 3.03 -11.68
CA ASN A 286 -7.53 4.22 -11.83
C ASN A 286 -7.93 5.06 -10.62
N ILE A 287 -7.89 4.58 -9.38
CA ILE A 287 -8.48 5.29 -8.24
C ILE A 287 -7.43 6.06 -7.45
N ARG A 288 -6.20 5.56 -7.37
CA ARG A 288 -5.11 6.20 -6.60
C ARG A 288 -3.79 6.07 -7.32
N ARG A 289 -3.13 7.22 -7.50
CA ARG A 289 -1.75 7.29 -7.96
C ARG A 289 -0.90 7.72 -6.78
N SER A 290 0.17 6.98 -6.49
CA SER A 290 1.19 7.44 -5.58
C SER A 290 2.00 8.56 -6.22
N THR A 291 2.46 9.49 -5.41
CA THR A 291 3.41 10.53 -5.83
C THR A 291 4.65 10.37 -4.96
N GLY A 292 5.81 10.19 -5.58
CA GLY A 292 7.10 10.21 -4.91
C GLY A 292 7.69 11.61 -4.96
N CYS A 293 8.32 12.03 -3.86
CA CYS A 293 9.10 13.26 -3.77
C CYS A 293 10.42 12.94 -3.08
N CYS A 294 11.53 13.37 -3.67
CA CYS A 294 12.85 13.28 -3.06
C CYS A 294 13.30 14.67 -2.59
N GLN A 295 13.74 14.77 -1.34
CA GLN A 295 14.18 16.03 -0.74
C GLN A 295 15.64 15.96 -0.35
N GLN A 296 16.41 16.97 -0.78
CA GLN A 296 17.79 17.18 -0.41
C GLN A 296 18.00 18.67 -0.13
N ARG A 297 18.79 19.00 0.90
CA ARG A 297 19.33 20.36 1.06
C ARG A 297 20.35 20.64 -0.05
N LEU A 298 20.24 21.81 -0.63
CA LEU A 298 21.24 22.35 -1.58
C LEU A 298 22.46 22.84 -0.82
#